data_efee0683b7ec4939ec221a33691ede2b
#
_entry.id   efee0683b7ec4939ec221a33691ede2b
#
_cell.length_a   1.000
_cell.length_b   1.000
_cell.length_c   1.000
_cell.angle_alpha   90.00
_cell.angle_beta   90.00
_cell.angle_gamma   90.00
#
_symmetry.space_group_name_H-M   'P 1'
#
loop_
_entity.id
_entity.type
_entity.pdbx_description
1 polymer ?
#
loop_
_entity_poly.entity_id
_entity_poly.type
_entity_poly.pdbx_seq_one_letter_code
_entity_poly.pdbx_strand_id
1 'polypeptide(L)'
;MSLLSDLIVRPVTATEEDRFQALMQAHHYLGALPKIGHTLWYVATYEAQWLALLGFSAAALKCGARDRWIAWDLRHHYDRLHLIANQSRFLILPQHHHPNLASRVLSLCRRRIQSDWHARFGFPLLLLETFVDPQRFVGTIYQASNWQYVGDTRGFQRCRRSEYRPTASPKRVFVQPLQRNARALLCRPLLDARYHSGVVRMKLSAEHMQALPAFFRPVPDPRRAQGRRHPLASVLAIATAAVLCGARGYKAIGEWAQALNPQALARFRCRLRNGQRQCPSASILRDVLMRVDPVALDQALQQWSAHFGALDESLAIDGTTLHNAIHEYTRQGSDH
;
A
#
# COMPACT_ATOMS: atom_id res chain seq x y z
N MET A 1 2.05 -38.98 -19.49
CA MET A 1 1.51 -37.90 -18.64
C MET A 1 1.80 -36.57 -19.31
N SER A 2 0.90 -35.58 -19.20
CA SER A 2 1.10 -34.29 -19.88
C SER A 2 1.83 -33.34 -18.95
N LEU A 3 2.87 -32.66 -19.40
CA LEU A 3 3.60 -31.61 -18.64
C LEU A 3 2.66 -30.68 -17.88
N LEU A 4 1.53 -30.30 -18.47
CA LEU A 4 0.56 -29.40 -17.86
C LEU A 4 -0.25 -30.02 -16.71
N SER A 5 -0.44 -31.38 -16.69
CA SER A 5 -1.13 -32.06 -15.58
C SER A 5 -0.25 -32.14 -14.35
N ASP A 6 1.04 -32.36 -14.52
CA ASP A 6 1.98 -32.64 -13.44
C ASP A 6 2.77 -31.38 -13.01
N LEU A 7 2.40 -30.22 -13.57
CA LEU A 7 3.00 -28.93 -13.24
C LEU A 7 2.66 -28.54 -11.79
N ILE A 8 3.68 -28.24 -11.00
CA ILE A 8 3.58 -27.79 -9.62
C ILE A 8 3.93 -26.30 -9.53
N VAL A 9 3.08 -25.51 -8.89
CA VAL A 9 3.40 -24.11 -8.53
C VAL A 9 3.52 -24.03 -7.02
N ARG A 10 4.62 -23.50 -6.51
CA ARG A 10 4.89 -23.38 -5.07
C ARG A 10 5.61 -22.07 -4.74
N PRO A 11 5.54 -21.58 -3.49
CA PRO A 11 6.39 -20.50 -3.03
C PRO A 11 7.87 -20.86 -3.19
N VAL A 12 8.67 -19.83 -3.47
CA VAL A 12 10.14 -19.93 -3.46
C VAL A 12 10.59 -19.98 -1.99
N THR A 13 11.49 -20.92 -1.69
CA THR A 13 12.09 -21.04 -0.35
C THR A 13 13.20 -20.01 -0.17
N ALA A 14 13.59 -19.74 1.09
CA ALA A 14 14.65 -18.78 1.39
C ALA A 14 15.98 -19.12 0.71
N THR A 15 16.30 -20.40 0.59
CA THR A 15 17.53 -20.90 -0.08
C THR A 15 17.48 -20.77 -1.60
N GLU A 16 16.30 -20.55 -2.18
CA GLU A 16 16.09 -20.44 -3.64
C GLU A 16 15.99 -18.97 -4.09
N GLU A 17 15.93 -18.01 -3.17
CA GLU A 17 15.71 -16.59 -3.49
C GLU A 17 16.79 -16.04 -4.43
N ASP A 18 18.06 -16.35 -4.19
CA ASP A 18 19.16 -15.88 -5.03
C ASP A 18 19.06 -16.41 -6.47
N ARG A 19 18.72 -17.70 -6.62
CA ARG A 19 18.47 -18.30 -7.92
C ARG A 19 17.28 -17.64 -8.64
N PHE A 20 16.19 -17.37 -7.90
CA PHE A 20 15.03 -16.68 -8.43
C PHE A 20 15.41 -15.30 -8.97
N GLN A 21 16.14 -14.51 -8.19
CA GLN A 21 16.57 -13.17 -8.55
C GLN A 21 17.54 -13.16 -9.73
N ALA A 22 18.50 -14.09 -9.76
CA ALA A 22 19.43 -14.23 -10.87
C ALA A 22 18.71 -14.54 -12.20
N LEU A 23 17.75 -15.46 -12.19
CA LEU A 23 16.96 -15.79 -13.36
C LEU A 23 16.04 -14.63 -13.79
N MET A 24 15.42 -13.91 -12.84
CA MET A 24 14.65 -12.71 -13.13
C MET A 24 15.53 -11.62 -13.75
N GLN A 25 16.72 -11.39 -13.20
CA GLN A 25 17.66 -10.41 -13.74
C GLN A 25 18.11 -10.74 -15.14
N ALA A 26 18.36 -12.01 -15.41
CA ALA A 26 18.87 -12.47 -16.72
C ALA A 26 17.80 -12.45 -17.81
N HIS A 27 16.54 -12.78 -17.50
CA HIS A 27 15.54 -13.11 -18.51
C HIS A 27 14.29 -12.24 -18.51
N HIS A 28 14.02 -11.48 -17.44
CA HIS A 28 12.84 -10.60 -17.41
C HIS A 28 13.22 -9.17 -17.83
N TYR A 29 12.44 -8.56 -18.73
CA TYR A 29 12.71 -7.24 -19.29
C TYR A 29 12.79 -6.08 -18.25
N LEU A 30 12.22 -6.27 -17.07
CA LEU A 30 12.33 -5.34 -15.93
C LEU A 30 13.39 -5.77 -14.91
N GLY A 31 14.13 -6.85 -15.17
CA GLY A 31 15.14 -7.39 -14.27
C GLY A 31 14.59 -7.95 -12.96
N ALA A 32 15.48 -8.10 -11.99
CA ALA A 32 15.19 -8.60 -10.65
C ALA A 32 14.04 -7.85 -9.95
N LEU A 33 13.39 -8.55 -9.02
CA LEU A 33 12.25 -8.01 -8.28
C LEU A 33 12.66 -7.64 -6.85
N PRO A 34 12.84 -6.34 -6.53
CA PRO A 34 13.09 -5.93 -5.15
C PRO A 34 11.88 -6.25 -4.27
N LYS A 35 12.12 -6.61 -3.01
CA LYS A 35 11.05 -6.81 -2.03
C LYS A 35 10.43 -5.45 -1.67
N ILE A 36 9.21 -5.20 -2.16
CA ILE A 36 8.45 -3.96 -1.89
C ILE A 36 7.22 -4.32 -1.07
N GLY A 37 7.24 -4.00 0.21
CA GLY A 37 6.17 -4.34 1.14
C GLY A 37 5.98 -5.87 1.25
N HIS A 38 4.73 -6.31 1.41
CA HIS A 38 4.41 -7.74 1.41
C HIS A 38 4.73 -8.33 0.04
N THR A 39 5.69 -9.23 -0.01
CA THR A 39 6.19 -9.82 -1.26
C THR A 39 6.23 -11.34 -1.15
N LEU A 40 5.71 -12.03 -2.16
CA LEU A 40 5.70 -13.48 -2.26
C LEU A 40 6.09 -13.89 -3.67
N TRP A 41 7.07 -14.78 -3.79
CA TRP A 41 7.55 -15.30 -5.06
C TRP A 41 7.15 -16.75 -5.23
N TYR A 42 6.85 -17.13 -6.47
CA TYR A 42 6.48 -18.47 -6.84
C TYR A 42 7.38 -19.01 -7.96
N VAL A 43 7.58 -20.28 -7.93
CA VAL A 43 8.19 -21.05 -9.01
C VAL A 43 7.22 -22.11 -9.50
N ALA A 44 7.13 -22.26 -10.81
CA ALA A 44 6.46 -23.38 -11.45
C ALA A 44 7.50 -24.43 -11.86
N THR A 45 7.30 -25.68 -11.44
CA THR A 45 8.24 -26.79 -11.67
C THR A 45 7.56 -27.99 -12.31
N TYR A 46 8.32 -28.69 -13.12
CA TYR A 46 7.97 -30.00 -13.65
C TYR A 46 9.23 -30.86 -13.55
N GLU A 47 9.15 -32.08 -13.01
CA GLU A 47 10.28 -32.98 -12.78
C GLU A 47 11.51 -32.27 -12.18
N ALA A 48 11.28 -31.49 -11.11
CA ALA A 48 12.25 -30.63 -10.41
C ALA A 48 12.87 -29.49 -11.26
N GLN A 49 12.57 -29.40 -12.54
CA GLN A 49 13.02 -28.28 -13.39
C GLN A 49 12.13 -27.04 -13.18
N TRP A 50 12.74 -25.88 -13.14
CA TRP A 50 12.04 -24.61 -13.08
C TRP A 50 11.60 -24.16 -14.49
N LEU A 51 10.31 -23.94 -14.68
CA LEU A 51 9.73 -23.56 -15.97
C LEU A 51 9.29 -22.09 -15.99
N ALA A 52 8.76 -21.60 -14.87
CA ALA A 52 8.26 -20.23 -14.79
C ALA A 52 8.44 -19.64 -13.40
N LEU A 53 8.54 -18.32 -13.37
CA LEU A 53 8.70 -17.52 -12.16
C LEU A 53 7.60 -16.46 -12.07
N LEU A 54 7.03 -16.26 -10.87
CA LEU A 54 6.04 -15.22 -10.62
C LEU A 54 6.42 -14.44 -9.35
N GLY A 55 6.21 -13.12 -9.41
CA GLY A 55 6.41 -12.25 -8.27
C GLY A 55 5.15 -11.45 -7.97
N PHE A 56 4.71 -11.54 -6.72
CA PHE A 56 3.64 -10.72 -6.19
C PHE A 56 4.20 -9.76 -5.14
N SER A 57 3.76 -8.53 -5.17
CA SER A 57 4.16 -7.47 -4.23
C SER A 57 2.94 -6.69 -3.74
N ALA A 58 3.15 -5.76 -2.81
CA ALA A 58 2.10 -4.84 -2.41
C ALA A 58 1.50 -4.11 -3.62
N ALA A 59 0.20 -3.86 -3.58
CA ALA A 59 -0.53 -3.17 -4.65
C ALA A 59 0.03 -1.76 -4.92
N ALA A 60 -0.13 -1.29 -6.16
CA ALA A 60 0.18 0.09 -6.49
C ALA A 60 -0.68 1.05 -5.65
N LEU A 61 -0.04 2.03 -4.99
CA LEU A 61 -0.75 2.97 -4.12
C LEU A 61 -1.87 3.71 -4.87
N LYS A 62 -1.63 4.09 -6.11
CA LYS A 62 -2.62 4.75 -6.98
C LYS A 62 -2.73 4.01 -8.31
N CYS A 63 -3.92 3.51 -8.60
CA CYS A 63 -4.28 2.93 -9.87
C CYS A 63 -5.72 3.34 -10.22
N GLY A 64 -5.86 4.44 -10.96
CA GLY A 64 -7.19 5.01 -11.24
C GLY A 64 -8.14 4.05 -11.98
N ALA A 65 -7.63 3.14 -12.82
CA ALA A 65 -8.44 2.13 -13.50
C ALA A 65 -9.00 1.12 -12.50
N ARG A 66 -8.14 0.54 -11.63
CA ARG A 66 -8.56 -0.36 -10.56
C ARG A 66 -9.51 0.32 -9.59
N ASP A 67 -9.18 1.53 -9.14
CA ASP A 67 -9.95 2.26 -8.12
C ASP A 67 -11.37 2.57 -8.62
N ARG A 68 -11.51 2.96 -9.90
CA ARG A 68 -12.82 3.12 -10.54
C ARG A 68 -13.58 1.80 -10.68
N TRP A 69 -12.90 0.72 -11.05
CA TRP A 69 -13.51 -0.60 -11.16
C TRP A 69 -14.02 -1.09 -9.81
N ILE A 70 -13.26 -0.91 -8.72
CA ILE A 70 -13.71 -1.26 -7.37
C ILE A 70 -14.86 -0.34 -6.94
N ALA A 71 -14.84 0.93 -7.33
CA ALA A 71 -15.76 2.00 -6.93
C ALA A 71 -15.70 2.31 -5.43
N TRP A 72 -14.53 2.19 -4.83
CA TRP A 72 -14.33 2.57 -3.44
C TRP A 72 -14.03 4.07 -3.28
N ASP A 73 -14.32 4.60 -2.08
CA ASP A 73 -13.93 5.94 -1.69
C ASP A 73 -12.44 5.99 -1.27
N LEU A 74 -11.94 7.20 -1.04
CA LEU A 74 -10.56 7.41 -0.64
C LEU A 74 -10.22 6.74 0.70
N ARG A 75 -11.17 6.72 1.66
CA ARG A 75 -11.00 6.06 2.96
C ARG A 75 -10.82 4.55 2.77
N HIS A 76 -11.72 3.92 2.03
CA HIS A 76 -11.64 2.48 1.75
C HIS A 76 -10.37 2.12 0.98
N HIS A 77 -9.92 2.99 0.09
CA HIS A 77 -8.66 2.80 -0.63
C HIS A 77 -7.47 2.62 0.34
N TYR A 78 -7.29 3.52 1.31
CA TYR A 78 -6.18 3.40 2.26
C TYR A 78 -6.33 2.23 3.23
N ASP A 79 -7.56 1.97 3.70
CA ASP A 79 -7.82 0.90 4.67
C ASP A 79 -7.66 -0.50 4.10
N ARG A 80 -7.82 -0.68 2.78
CA ARG A 80 -8.00 -2.00 2.15
C ARG A 80 -7.02 -2.32 1.05
N LEU A 81 -6.09 -1.41 0.77
CA LEU A 81 -5.08 -1.63 -0.26
C LEU A 81 -4.23 -2.89 0.02
N HIS A 82 -4.04 -3.26 1.30
CA HIS A 82 -3.33 -4.48 1.69
C HIS A 82 -4.03 -5.78 1.26
N LEU A 83 -5.34 -5.73 0.97
CA LEU A 83 -6.12 -6.87 0.46
C LEU A 83 -5.95 -7.08 -1.05
N ILE A 84 -5.09 -6.29 -1.68
CA ILE A 84 -4.77 -6.36 -3.10
C ILE A 84 -3.28 -6.65 -3.25
N ALA A 85 -2.93 -7.62 -4.07
CA ALA A 85 -1.55 -7.88 -4.45
C ALA A 85 -1.33 -7.59 -5.94
N ASN A 86 -0.18 -6.99 -6.25
CA ASN A 86 0.26 -6.74 -7.61
C ASN A 86 1.13 -7.91 -8.10
N GLN A 87 0.70 -8.58 -9.16
CA GLN A 87 1.59 -9.47 -9.91
C GLN A 87 2.57 -8.61 -10.71
N SER A 88 3.71 -8.34 -10.10
CA SER A 88 4.71 -7.40 -10.60
C SER A 88 5.71 -8.02 -11.57
N ARG A 89 5.83 -9.36 -11.59
CA ARG A 89 6.68 -10.12 -12.51
C ARG A 89 6.01 -11.42 -12.90
N PHE A 90 6.16 -11.78 -14.18
CA PHE A 90 5.84 -13.10 -14.69
C PHE A 90 6.82 -13.44 -15.82
N LEU A 91 7.52 -14.54 -15.67
CA LEU A 91 8.54 -15.00 -16.60
C LEU A 91 8.32 -16.48 -16.87
N ILE A 92 8.17 -16.85 -18.15
CA ILE A 92 8.42 -18.21 -18.63
C ILE A 92 9.89 -18.27 -19.02
N LEU A 93 10.63 -19.24 -18.49
CA LEU A 93 12.05 -19.39 -18.82
C LEU A 93 12.24 -19.72 -20.31
N PRO A 94 13.25 -19.17 -20.98
CA PRO A 94 13.37 -19.19 -22.44
C PRO A 94 13.34 -20.60 -23.09
N GLN A 95 13.80 -21.61 -22.35
CA GLN A 95 13.82 -22.98 -22.84
C GLN A 95 12.46 -23.71 -22.74
N HIS A 96 11.43 -23.09 -22.19
CA HIS A 96 10.16 -23.77 -21.87
C HIS A 96 8.95 -23.10 -22.54
N HIS A 97 8.97 -23.03 -23.86
CA HIS A 97 7.85 -22.49 -24.64
C HIS A 97 6.83 -23.60 -24.98
N HIS A 98 5.92 -23.87 -24.02
CA HIS A 98 4.83 -24.82 -24.22
C HIS A 98 3.49 -24.10 -24.38
N PRO A 99 2.62 -24.52 -25.32
CA PRO A 99 1.26 -24.00 -25.43
C PRO A 99 0.52 -24.09 -24.09
N ASN A 100 -0.21 -23.03 -23.72
CA ASN A 100 -0.98 -22.93 -22.48
C ASN A 100 -0.20 -23.00 -21.16
N LEU A 101 1.13 -23.10 -21.18
CA LEU A 101 1.93 -23.14 -19.95
C LEU A 101 1.66 -21.89 -19.08
N ALA A 102 1.70 -20.70 -19.67
CA ALA A 102 1.53 -19.46 -18.94
C ALA A 102 0.15 -19.37 -18.24
N SER A 103 -0.94 -19.66 -18.95
CA SER A 103 -2.30 -19.65 -18.37
C SER A 103 -2.49 -20.75 -17.32
N ARG A 104 -1.88 -21.91 -17.51
CA ARG A 104 -1.89 -23.00 -16.52
C ARG A 104 -1.16 -22.61 -15.24
N VAL A 105 0.03 -22.00 -15.34
CA VAL A 105 0.80 -21.48 -14.20
C VAL A 105 -0.02 -20.44 -13.44
N LEU A 106 -0.63 -19.47 -14.13
CA LEU A 106 -1.48 -18.45 -13.50
C LEU A 106 -2.67 -19.07 -12.77
N SER A 107 -3.33 -20.07 -13.39
CA SER A 107 -4.46 -20.78 -12.79
C SER A 107 -4.07 -21.53 -11.53
N LEU A 108 -2.94 -22.25 -11.54
CA LEU A 108 -2.44 -22.97 -10.37
C LEU A 108 -2.02 -22.01 -9.26
N CYS A 109 -1.35 -20.91 -9.60
CA CYS A 109 -0.97 -19.89 -8.63
C CYS A 109 -2.21 -19.24 -7.96
N ARG A 110 -3.25 -18.91 -8.75
CA ARG A 110 -4.51 -18.36 -8.23
C ARG A 110 -5.17 -19.26 -7.20
N ARG A 111 -5.10 -20.58 -7.35
CA ARG A 111 -5.74 -21.54 -6.42
C ARG A 111 -5.11 -21.54 -5.04
N ARG A 112 -3.84 -21.16 -4.93
CA ARG A 112 -3.06 -21.26 -3.70
C ARG A 112 -2.67 -19.92 -3.06
N ILE A 113 -2.62 -18.83 -3.86
CA ILE A 113 -2.08 -17.55 -3.37
C ILE A 113 -2.80 -17.02 -2.13
N GLN A 114 -4.10 -17.25 -1.98
CA GLN A 114 -4.84 -16.82 -0.79
C GLN A 114 -4.34 -17.50 0.48
N SER A 115 -4.19 -18.82 0.47
CA SER A 115 -3.69 -19.59 1.62
C SER A 115 -2.24 -19.26 1.93
N ASP A 116 -1.39 -19.18 0.92
CA ASP A 116 0.03 -18.87 1.09
C ASP A 116 0.24 -17.44 1.61
N TRP A 117 -0.53 -16.48 1.09
CA TRP A 117 -0.47 -15.08 1.53
C TRP A 117 -0.96 -14.94 2.97
N HIS A 118 -2.08 -15.59 3.31
CA HIS A 118 -2.60 -15.59 4.67
C HIS A 118 -1.61 -16.24 5.64
N ALA A 119 -1.05 -17.39 5.28
CA ALA A 119 -0.05 -18.08 6.11
C ALA A 119 1.21 -17.21 6.34
N ARG A 120 1.60 -16.41 5.35
CA ARG A 120 2.82 -15.59 5.40
C ARG A 120 2.62 -14.24 6.10
N PHE A 121 1.43 -13.61 5.96
CA PHE A 121 1.18 -12.23 6.35
C PHE A 121 -0.01 -12.04 7.32
N GLY A 122 -0.76 -13.09 7.64
CA GLY A 122 -1.83 -13.09 8.64
C GLY A 122 -3.17 -12.54 8.14
N PHE A 123 -3.32 -12.19 6.86
CA PHE A 123 -4.58 -11.71 6.27
C PHE A 123 -4.75 -12.21 4.84
N PRO A 124 -6.00 -12.43 4.37
CA PRO A 124 -6.28 -12.93 3.03
C PRO A 124 -6.24 -11.81 2.00
N LEU A 125 -6.05 -12.17 0.72
CA LEU A 125 -6.24 -11.28 -0.41
C LEU A 125 -7.70 -11.33 -0.92
N LEU A 126 -8.17 -10.21 -1.48
CA LEU A 126 -9.45 -10.13 -2.19
C LEU A 126 -9.26 -9.98 -3.70
N LEU A 127 -8.18 -9.33 -4.13
CA LEU A 127 -7.96 -8.97 -5.52
C LEU A 127 -6.48 -9.13 -5.88
N LEU A 128 -6.24 -9.58 -7.10
CA LEU A 128 -4.93 -9.44 -7.75
C LEU A 128 -5.03 -8.34 -8.81
N GLU A 129 -3.94 -7.60 -9.01
CA GLU A 129 -3.78 -6.65 -10.11
C GLU A 129 -2.49 -6.93 -10.88
N THR A 130 -2.41 -6.51 -12.13
CA THR A 130 -1.18 -6.50 -12.92
C THR A 130 -1.19 -5.38 -13.95
N PHE A 131 0.01 -4.97 -14.36
CA PHE A 131 0.24 -3.88 -15.31
C PHE A 131 1.01 -4.39 -16.52
N VAL A 132 0.34 -4.46 -17.66
CA VAL A 132 0.90 -4.98 -18.91
C VAL A 132 1.33 -3.81 -19.79
N ASP A 133 2.56 -3.83 -20.25
CA ASP A 133 3.09 -2.87 -21.23
C ASP A 133 2.57 -3.24 -22.63
N PRO A 134 1.69 -2.41 -23.23
CA PRO A 134 1.09 -2.73 -24.53
C PRO A 134 2.08 -2.67 -25.70
N GLN A 135 3.24 -2.05 -25.53
CA GLN A 135 4.30 -2.04 -26.54
C GLN A 135 5.00 -3.39 -26.66
N ARG A 136 4.93 -4.23 -25.60
CA ARG A 136 5.60 -5.52 -25.53
C ARG A 136 4.64 -6.69 -25.52
N PHE A 137 3.47 -6.54 -24.89
CA PHE A 137 2.56 -7.64 -24.63
C PHE A 137 1.10 -7.21 -24.82
N VAL A 138 0.31 -8.05 -25.43
CA VAL A 138 -1.12 -7.83 -25.62
C VAL A 138 -1.93 -8.14 -24.35
N GLY A 139 -1.40 -9.03 -23.47
CA GLY A 139 -2.09 -9.46 -22.23
C GLY A 139 -2.99 -10.67 -22.40
N THR A 140 -2.88 -11.40 -23.52
CA THR A 140 -3.70 -12.60 -23.84
C THR A 140 -3.65 -13.68 -22.75
N ILE A 141 -2.51 -13.86 -22.10
CA ILE A 141 -2.36 -14.84 -20.99
C ILE A 141 -3.27 -14.50 -19.80
N TYR A 142 -3.47 -13.24 -19.52
CA TYR A 142 -4.36 -12.77 -18.46
C TYR A 142 -5.82 -12.99 -18.84
N GLN A 143 -6.22 -12.65 -20.06
CA GLN A 143 -7.56 -12.91 -20.57
C GLN A 143 -7.87 -14.41 -20.57
N ALA A 144 -6.95 -15.25 -21.05
CA ALA A 144 -7.07 -16.71 -21.03
C ALA A 144 -7.13 -17.31 -19.61
N SER A 145 -6.71 -16.55 -18.60
CA SER A 145 -6.75 -16.93 -17.18
C SER A 145 -7.88 -16.23 -16.40
N ASN A 146 -8.88 -15.71 -17.12
CA ASN A 146 -10.06 -15.01 -16.56
C ASN A 146 -9.74 -13.75 -15.76
N TRP A 147 -8.64 -13.05 -16.07
CA TRP A 147 -8.41 -11.71 -15.58
C TRP A 147 -9.23 -10.71 -16.38
N GLN A 148 -9.74 -9.68 -15.70
CA GLN A 148 -10.56 -8.64 -16.31
C GLN A 148 -9.70 -7.43 -16.65
N TYR A 149 -9.74 -6.97 -17.90
CA TYR A 149 -9.19 -5.67 -18.27
C TYR A 149 -10.11 -4.56 -17.74
N VAL A 150 -9.53 -3.59 -17.02
CA VAL A 150 -10.28 -2.54 -16.34
C VAL A 150 -9.91 -1.12 -16.79
N GLY A 151 -9.07 -1.01 -17.82
CA GLY A 151 -8.60 0.24 -18.40
C GLY A 151 -7.12 0.43 -18.29
N ASP A 152 -6.63 1.62 -18.67
CA ASP A 152 -5.22 1.95 -18.73
C ASP A 152 -4.78 2.86 -17.58
N THR A 153 -3.50 2.79 -17.23
CA THR A 153 -2.87 3.77 -16.35
C THR A 153 -2.75 5.11 -17.07
N ARG A 154 -2.59 6.20 -16.31
CA ARG A 154 -2.33 7.53 -16.90
C ARG A 154 -0.90 7.71 -17.44
N GLY A 155 -0.08 6.64 -17.46
CA GLY A 155 1.29 6.73 -17.97
C GLY A 155 2.23 7.58 -17.10
N PHE A 156 2.05 7.60 -15.79
CA PHE A 156 2.98 8.25 -14.87
C PHE A 156 3.93 7.25 -14.23
N GLN A 157 5.21 7.55 -14.26
CA GLN A 157 6.25 6.81 -13.55
C GLN A 157 6.78 7.63 -12.37
N ARG A 158 7.00 6.98 -11.24
CA ARG A 158 7.67 7.57 -10.09
C ARG A 158 9.17 7.70 -10.39
N CYS A 159 9.69 8.91 -10.47
CA CYS A 159 11.10 9.16 -10.81
C CYS A 159 11.99 9.31 -9.58
N ARG A 160 11.63 10.12 -8.61
CA ARG A 160 12.30 10.30 -7.31
C ARG A 160 11.30 10.82 -6.26
N ARG A 161 11.46 10.41 -5.00
CA ARG A 161 10.85 10.89 -3.73
C ARG A 161 9.41 11.46 -3.72
N SER A 162 8.70 11.68 -4.76
CA SER A 162 7.31 12.16 -4.90
C SER A 162 7.06 12.80 -6.27
N GLU A 163 8.04 12.84 -7.14
CA GLU A 163 7.85 13.28 -8.51
C GLU A 163 7.31 12.13 -9.36
N TYR A 164 6.22 12.41 -10.04
CA TYR A 164 5.67 11.56 -11.09
C TYR A 164 5.90 12.27 -12.40
N ARG A 165 6.59 11.63 -13.34
CA ARG A 165 6.74 12.14 -14.72
C ARG A 165 5.81 11.34 -15.63
N PRO A 166 5.22 12.00 -16.64
CA PRO A 166 4.51 11.28 -17.68
C PRO A 166 5.49 10.31 -18.35
N THR A 167 5.07 9.05 -18.50
CA THR A 167 5.75 8.10 -19.34
C THR A 167 5.04 8.03 -20.67
N ALA A 168 5.76 7.76 -21.75
CA ALA A 168 5.19 7.72 -23.09
C ALA A 168 4.19 6.55 -23.28
N SER A 169 4.10 5.61 -22.36
CA SER A 169 3.29 4.39 -22.51
C SER A 169 2.39 4.11 -21.31
N PRO A 170 1.07 4.38 -21.43
CA PRO A 170 0.08 3.83 -20.50
C PRO A 170 0.13 2.30 -20.47
N LYS A 171 -0.02 1.70 -19.27
CA LYS A 171 -0.06 0.24 -19.11
C LYS A 171 -1.50 -0.23 -19.00
N ARG A 172 -1.82 -1.35 -19.63
CA ARG A 172 -3.10 -2.03 -19.47
C ARG A 172 -3.18 -2.63 -18.07
N VAL A 173 -4.29 -2.37 -17.39
CA VAL A 173 -4.54 -2.86 -16.03
C VAL A 173 -5.50 -4.04 -16.11
N PHE A 174 -5.05 -5.17 -15.59
CA PHE A 174 -5.90 -6.34 -15.41
C PHE A 174 -6.08 -6.61 -13.93
N VAL A 175 -7.27 -7.08 -13.56
CA VAL A 175 -7.60 -7.49 -12.20
C VAL A 175 -8.18 -8.89 -12.18
N GLN A 176 -7.93 -9.63 -11.09
CA GLN A 176 -8.47 -10.95 -10.84
C GLN A 176 -9.10 -11.00 -9.46
N PRO A 177 -10.43 -10.98 -9.32
CA PRO A 177 -11.09 -11.26 -8.06
C PRO A 177 -10.77 -12.68 -7.58
N LEU A 178 -10.39 -12.82 -6.31
CA LEU A 178 -10.11 -14.12 -5.70
C LEU A 178 -11.36 -14.78 -5.12
N GLN A 179 -12.43 -14.00 -4.96
CA GLN A 179 -13.76 -14.49 -4.60
C GLN A 179 -14.86 -13.65 -5.29
N ARG A 180 -16.05 -14.23 -5.48
CA ARG A 180 -17.15 -13.61 -6.26
C ARG A 180 -17.55 -12.23 -5.75
N ASN A 181 -17.55 -12.03 -4.43
CA ASN A 181 -17.97 -10.79 -3.77
C ASN A 181 -16.79 -9.87 -3.41
N ALA A 182 -15.59 -10.07 -3.96
CA ALA A 182 -14.39 -9.30 -3.64
C ALA A 182 -14.61 -7.78 -3.75
N ARG A 183 -15.25 -7.33 -4.84
CA ARG A 183 -15.56 -5.92 -5.06
C ARG A 183 -16.52 -5.36 -3.99
N ALA A 184 -17.57 -6.09 -3.65
CA ALA A 184 -18.52 -5.70 -2.61
C ALA A 184 -17.86 -5.63 -1.24
N LEU A 185 -16.96 -6.56 -0.91
CA LEU A 185 -16.19 -6.56 0.33
C LEU A 185 -15.23 -5.36 0.40
N LEU A 186 -14.58 -5.02 -0.71
CA LEU A 186 -13.70 -3.85 -0.79
C LEU A 186 -14.46 -2.52 -0.60
N CYS A 187 -15.76 -2.47 -0.78
CA CYS A 187 -16.61 -1.27 -0.64
C CYS A 187 -17.47 -1.26 0.64
N ARG A 188 -17.48 -2.33 1.45
CA ARG A 188 -18.32 -2.38 2.66
C ARG A 188 -17.95 -1.27 3.65
N PRO A 189 -18.92 -0.63 4.34
CA PRO A 189 -18.63 0.35 5.38
C PRO A 189 -17.73 -0.20 6.49
N LEU A 190 -17.99 -1.44 6.92
CA LEU A 190 -17.18 -2.15 7.90
C LEU A 190 -16.61 -3.42 7.28
N LEU A 191 -15.31 -3.62 7.49
CA LEU A 191 -14.61 -4.82 7.06
C LEU A 191 -14.64 -5.85 8.19
N ASP A 192 -14.83 -7.11 7.84
CA ASP A 192 -14.77 -8.25 8.75
C ASP A 192 -13.35 -8.37 9.35
N ALA A 193 -13.24 -8.75 10.63
CA ALA A 193 -11.96 -8.81 11.36
C ALA A 193 -10.88 -9.65 10.64
N ARG A 194 -11.27 -10.74 9.98
CA ARG A 194 -10.36 -11.61 9.20
C ARG A 194 -9.62 -10.91 8.04
N TYR A 195 -10.11 -9.76 7.59
CA TYR A 195 -9.49 -8.97 6.53
C TYR A 195 -8.60 -7.86 7.07
N HIS A 196 -8.51 -7.70 8.38
CA HIS A 196 -7.59 -6.73 8.95
C HIS A 196 -6.17 -7.27 8.83
N SER A 197 -5.25 -6.45 8.33
CA SER A 197 -3.82 -6.75 8.49
C SER A 197 -3.53 -6.78 9.99
N GLY A 198 -2.72 -7.73 10.46
CA GLY A 198 -2.32 -7.81 11.87
C GLY A 198 -1.55 -6.57 12.39
N VAL A 199 -1.29 -5.58 11.54
CA VAL A 199 -1.00 -4.20 11.94
C VAL A 199 -2.31 -3.65 12.49
N VAL A 200 -2.42 -3.56 13.80
CA VAL A 200 -3.54 -2.95 14.50
C VAL A 200 -3.75 -1.55 13.95
N ARG A 201 -4.68 -1.42 13.00
CA ARG A 201 -5.14 -0.12 12.54
C ARG A 201 -6.15 0.36 13.56
N MET A 202 -5.71 1.25 14.39
CA MET A 202 -6.56 1.86 15.40
C MET A 202 -7.75 2.53 14.73
N LYS A 203 -8.97 2.14 15.11
CA LYS A 203 -10.18 2.88 14.77
C LYS A 203 -10.19 4.12 15.66
N LEU A 204 -9.72 5.23 15.12
CA LEU A 204 -9.83 6.51 15.80
C LEU A 204 -11.32 6.83 16.02
N SER A 205 -11.75 6.75 17.27
CA SER A 205 -13.08 7.21 17.66
C SER A 205 -13.17 8.74 17.56
N ALA A 206 -14.38 9.26 17.60
CA ALA A 206 -14.60 10.71 17.67
C ALA A 206 -13.90 11.35 18.89
N GLU A 207 -13.85 10.64 20.00
CA GLU A 207 -13.20 11.04 21.23
C GLU A 207 -11.67 11.09 21.08
N HIS A 208 -11.07 10.04 20.50
CA HIS A 208 -9.64 10.02 20.19
C HIS A 208 -9.22 11.20 19.30
N MET A 209 -10.00 11.52 18.24
CA MET A 209 -9.72 12.66 17.37
C MET A 209 -9.82 13.99 18.10
N GLN A 210 -10.81 14.14 19.00
CA GLN A 210 -11.05 15.36 19.75
C GLN A 210 -9.98 15.60 20.82
N ALA A 211 -9.41 14.54 21.39
CA ALA A 211 -8.36 14.61 22.41
C ALA A 211 -6.97 14.91 21.83
N LEU A 212 -6.63 14.37 20.65
CA LEU A 212 -5.30 14.50 20.03
C LEU A 212 -4.71 15.93 20.09
N PRO A 213 -5.43 17.01 19.70
CA PRO A 213 -4.84 18.35 19.72
C PRO A 213 -4.44 18.84 21.12
N ALA A 214 -5.02 18.29 22.18
CA ALA A 214 -4.68 18.70 23.55
C ALA A 214 -3.28 18.20 23.93
N PHE A 215 -2.92 16.99 23.55
CA PHE A 215 -1.62 16.39 23.83
C PHE A 215 -0.46 17.04 23.05
N PHE A 216 -0.76 17.65 21.90
CA PHE A 216 0.26 18.35 21.09
C PHE A 216 0.46 19.83 21.45
N ARG A 217 -0.29 20.38 22.42
CA ARG A 217 -0.11 21.78 22.86
C ARG A 217 1.27 22.10 23.41
N PRO A 218 1.92 21.20 24.18
CA PRO A 218 3.27 21.45 24.72
C PRO A 218 4.37 21.41 23.66
N VAL A 219 4.11 20.87 22.48
CA VAL A 219 5.14 20.72 21.42
C VAL A 219 5.51 22.11 20.89
N PRO A 220 6.82 22.47 20.89
CA PRO A 220 7.28 23.76 20.37
C PRO A 220 7.00 23.91 18.87
N ASP A 221 6.48 25.08 18.47
CA ASP A 221 6.18 25.37 17.07
C ASP A 221 7.46 25.80 16.32
N PRO A 222 8.01 24.96 15.39
CA PRO A 222 9.24 25.25 14.69
C PRO A 222 9.09 26.32 13.61
N ARG A 223 7.88 26.81 13.35
CA ARG A 223 7.58 27.78 12.29
C ARG A 223 7.78 29.21 12.77
N ARG A 224 8.18 30.10 11.86
CA ARG A 224 8.18 31.55 12.08
C ARG A 224 6.73 32.07 12.24
N ALA A 225 6.54 33.21 12.90
CA ALA A 225 5.21 33.76 13.21
C ALA A 225 4.31 33.88 11.96
N GLN A 226 4.86 34.31 10.84
CA GLN A 226 4.12 34.44 9.57
C GLN A 226 3.63 33.09 9.00
N GLY A 227 4.28 31.97 9.37
CA GLY A 227 3.92 30.61 8.93
C GLY A 227 2.86 29.93 9.79
N ARG A 228 2.45 30.51 10.91
CA ARG A 228 1.54 29.91 11.90
C ARG A 228 0.05 30.09 11.58
N ARG A 229 -0.33 29.98 10.31
CA ARG A 229 -1.75 30.13 9.89
C ARG A 229 -2.68 29.06 10.47
N HIS A 230 -2.18 27.84 10.71
CA HIS A 230 -2.89 26.74 11.35
C HIS A 230 -2.23 26.44 12.70
N PRO A 231 -3.00 26.18 13.78
CA PRO A 231 -2.43 25.76 15.05
C PRO A 231 -1.56 24.51 14.87
N LEU A 232 -0.36 24.51 15.48
CA LEU A 232 0.55 23.35 15.39
C LEU A 232 -0.13 22.07 15.86
N ALA A 233 -0.83 22.16 16.99
CA ALA A 233 -1.55 21.04 17.57
C ALA A 233 -2.57 20.42 16.61
N SER A 234 -3.26 21.21 15.81
CA SER A 234 -4.20 20.74 14.78
C SER A 234 -3.47 20.04 13.63
N VAL A 235 -2.32 20.59 13.19
CA VAL A 235 -1.50 20.01 12.11
C VAL A 235 -0.96 18.66 12.53
N LEU A 236 -0.40 18.56 13.73
CA LEU A 236 0.15 17.31 14.29
C LEU A 236 -0.96 16.27 14.53
N ALA A 237 -2.11 16.68 15.05
CA ALA A 237 -3.25 15.78 15.28
C ALA A 237 -3.78 15.18 13.98
N ILE A 238 -3.90 15.98 12.91
CA ILE A 238 -4.30 15.48 11.58
C ILE A 238 -3.27 14.52 11.04
N ALA A 239 -1.98 14.86 11.14
CA ALA A 239 -0.90 14.00 10.65
C ALA A 239 -0.87 12.65 11.39
N THR A 240 -0.96 12.69 12.72
CA THR A 240 -1.03 11.49 13.56
C THR A 240 -2.25 10.64 13.21
N ALA A 241 -3.43 11.24 13.13
CA ALA A 241 -4.65 10.53 12.77
C ALA A 241 -4.55 9.87 11.40
N ALA A 242 -3.97 10.56 10.41
CA ALA A 242 -3.73 10.00 9.08
C ALA A 242 -2.82 8.76 9.13
N VAL A 243 -1.72 8.82 9.91
CA VAL A 243 -0.79 7.69 10.09
C VAL A 243 -1.46 6.52 10.81
N LEU A 244 -2.23 6.79 11.85
CA LEU A 244 -3.01 5.77 12.57
C LEU A 244 -4.07 5.11 11.68
N CYS A 245 -4.64 5.88 10.75
CA CYS A 245 -5.52 5.36 9.69
C CYS A 245 -4.77 4.70 8.53
N GLY A 246 -3.44 4.54 8.62
CA GLY A 246 -2.63 3.80 7.66
C GLY A 246 -2.02 4.64 6.53
N ALA A 247 -2.11 5.98 6.57
CA ALA A 247 -1.42 6.83 5.62
C ALA A 247 0.10 6.73 5.83
N ARG A 248 0.85 6.47 4.74
CA ARG A 248 2.31 6.39 4.79
C ARG A 248 2.92 7.46 3.88
N GLY A 249 3.76 8.31 4.46
CA GLY A 249 4.45 9.40 3.79
C GLY A 249 3.60 10.67 3.60
N TYR A 250 4.27 11.80 3.41
CA TYR A 250 3.66 13.15 3.43
C TYR A 250 2.52 13.34 2.43
N LYS A 251 2.60 12.69 1.26
CA LYS A 251 1.56 12.80 0.24
C LYS A 251 0.26 12.14 0.68
N ALA A 252 0.35 10.91 1.20
CA ALA A 252 -0.81 10.17 1.68
C ALA A 252 -1.46 10.88 2.88
N ILE A 253 -0.65 11.44 3.80
CA ILE A 253 -1.13 12.27 4.92
C ILE A 253 -1.89 13.49 4.38
N GLY A 254 -1.33 14.20 3.37
CA GLY A 254 -1.98 15.35 2.78
C GLY A 254 -3.29 15.02 2.08
N GLU A 255 -3.36 13.93 1.34
CA GLU A 255 -4.57 13.47 0.66
C GLU A 255 -5.65 13.05 1.65
N TRP A 256 -5.27 12.31 2.70
CA TRP A 256 -6.17 11.94 3.80
C TRP A 256 -6.74 13.17 4.49
N ALA A 257 -5.92 14.18 4.78
CA ALA A 257 -6.34 15.43 5.40
C ALA A 257 -7.36 16.19 4.55
N GLN A 258 -7.15 16.27 3.24
CA GLN A 258 -8.08 16.94 2.32
C GLN A 258 -9.43 16.22 2.18
N ALA A 259 -9.52 14.96 2.52
CA ALA A 259 -10.75 14.17 2.51
C ALA A 259 -11.57 14.32 3.82
N LEU A 260 -11.07 15.05 4.82
CA LEU A 260 -11.77 15.26 6.08
C LEU A 260 -13.02 16.16 5.88
N ASN A 261 -14.14 15.71 6.43
CA ASN A 261 -15.37 16.50 6.46
C ASN A 261 -15.29 17.65 7.52
N PRO A 262 -16.17 18.64 7.45
CA PRO A 262 -16.17 19.78 8.38
C PRO A 262 -16.25 19.39 9.86
N GLN A 263 -16.96 18.30 10.19
CA GLN A 263 -17.08 17.81 11.57
C GLN A 263 -15.74 17.25 12.09
N ALA A 264 -15.02 16.48 11.26
CA ALA A 264 -13.69 15.98 11.61
C ALA A 264 -12.70 17.14 11.77
N LEU A 265 -12.72 18.13 10.89
CA LEU A 265 -11.89 19.34 11.01
C LEU A 265 -12.20 20.13 12.29
N ALA A 266 -13.46 20.15 12.75
CA ALA A 266 -13.84 20.75 14.01
C ALA A 266 -13.26 20.00 15.22
N ARG A 267 -13.30 18.65 15.21
CA ARG A 267 -12.69 17.81 16.26
C ARG A 267 -11.19 18.02 16.37
N PHE A 268 -10.49 18.16 15.25
CA PHE A 268 -9.06 18.52 15.22
C PHE A 268 -8.78 19.99 15.54
N ARG A 269 -9.79 20.78 15.92
CA ARG A 269 -9.67 22.21 16.23
C ARG A 269 -8.98 23.01 15.13
N CYS A 270 -9.29 22.68 13.86
CA CYS A 270 -8.78 23.42 12.73
C CYS A 270 -9.24 24.86 12.73
N ARG A 271 -8.42 25.75 12.16
CA ARG A 271 -8.70 27.19 12.06
C ARG A 271 -10.05 27.43 11.38
N LEU A 272 -10.83 28.33 11.96
CA LEU A 272 -12.05 28.85 11.35
C LEU A 272 -11.72 30.10 10.52
N ARG A 273 -12.21 30.17 9.28
CA ARG A 273 -12.11 31.34 8.41
C ARG A 273 -13.40 31.46 7.61
N ASN A 274 -14.04 32.63 7.65
CA ASN A 274 -15.32 32.90 6.97
C ASN A 274 -16.37 31.80 7.24
N GLY A 275 -16.52 31.41 8.51
CA GLY A 275 -17.48 30.38 8.94
C GLY A 275 -17.12 28.95 8.58
N GLN A 276 -16.01 28.71 7.86
CA GLN A 276 -15.58 27.36 7.44
C GLN A 276 -14.28 26.94 8.10
N ARG A 277 -14.20 25.65 8.49
CA ARG A 277 -12.96 25.05 8.98
C ARG A 277 -12.00 24.82 7.83
N GLN A 278 -10.76 25.28 8.01
CA GLN A 278 -9.72 25.17 6.99
C GLN A 278 -8.80 23.99 7.27
N CYS A 279 -8.69 23.09 6.30
CA CYS A 279 -7.71 22.01 6.34
C CYS A 279 -6.30 22.54 6.03
N PRO A 280 -5.24 22.14 6.78
CA PRO A 280 -3.86 22.43 6.39
C PRO A 280 -3.55 21.78 5.03
N SER A 281 -2.84 22.51 4.16
CA SER A 281 -2.39 21.96 2.88
C SER A 281 -1.33 20.87 3.09
N ALA A 282 -1.14 20.00 2.08
CA ALA A 282 -0.09 18.97 2.11
C ALA A 282 1.31 19.54 2.30
N SER A 283 1.57 20.75 1.78
CA SER A 283 2.85 21.45 1.97
C SER A 283 3.06 21.90 3.42
N ILE A 284 2.01 22.40 4.09
CA ILE A 284 2.07 22.78 5.51
C ILE A 284 2.30 21.53 6.37
N LEU A 285 1.55 20.45 6.14
CA LEU A 285 1.73 19.17 6.84
C LEU A 285 3.17 18.67 6.69
N ARG A 286 3.69 18.68 5.48
CA ARG A 286 5.08 18.26 5.22
C ARG A 286 6.11 19.17 5.92
N ASP A 287 5.98 20.50 5.79
CA ASP A 287 6.94 21.45 6.40
C ASP A 287 6.98 21.31 7.93
N VAL A 288 5.83 21.17 8.57
CA VAL A 288 5.75 20.93 10.02
C VAL A 288 6.43 19.61 10.40
N LEU A 289 6.08 18.51 9.74
CA LEU A 289 6.62 17.19 10.06
C LEU A 289 8.13 17.06 9.79
N MET A 290 8.68 17.87 8.90
CA MET A 290 10.12 17.92 8.63
C MET A 290 10.90 18.69 9.69
N ARG A 291 10.25 19.57 10.44
CA ARG A 291 10.90 20.56 11.32
C ARG A 291 10.52 20.44 12.78
N VAL A 292 9.45 19.70 13.10
CA VAL A 292 9.03 19.47 14.49
C VAL A 292 10.11 18.73 15.26
N ASP A 293 10.30 19.12 16.52
CA ASP A 293 11.17 18.40 17.43
C ASP A 293 10.66 16.96 17.64
N PRO A 294 11.46 15.94 17.22
CA PRO A 294 11.03 14.56 17.30
C PRO A 294 10.87 14.06 18.74
N VAL A 295 11.65 14.56 19.67
CA VAL A 295 11.59 14.17 21.09
C VAL A 295 10.30 14.69 21.72
N ALA A 296 9.98 15.96 21.52
CA ALA A 296 8.75 16.56 22.04
C ALA A 296 7.50 15.91 21.39
N LEU A 297 7.57 15.56 20.11
CA LEU A 297 6.48 14.85 19.43
C LEU A 297 6.29 13.44 20.01
N ASP A 298 7.37 12.71 20.21
CA ASP A 298 7.34 11.35 20.76
C ASP A 298 6.77 11.34 22.19
N GLN A 299 7.19 12.26 23.06
CA GLN A 299 6.65 12.42 24.40
C GLN A 299 5.14 12.68 24.39
N ALA A 300 4.66 13.55 23.50
CA ALA A 300 3.24 13.85 23.38
C ALA A 300 2.43 12.62 22.92
N LEU A 301 3.00 11.83 22.01
CA LEU A 301 2.40 10.57 21.52
C LEU A 301 2.38 9.50 22.61
N GLN A 302 3.43 9.37 23.39
CA GLN A 302 3.49 8.43 24.52
C GLN A 302 2.42 8.78 25.58
N GLN A 303 2.27 10.06 25.92
CA GLN A 303 1.25 10.53 26.86
C GLN A 303 -0.16 10.23 26.33
N TRP A 304 -0.43 10.49 25.05
CA TRP A 304 -1.70 10.16 24.42
C TRP A 304 -1.96 8.65 24.42
N SER A 305 -0.94 7.84 24.03
CA SER A 305 -1.02 6.38 24.03
C SER A 305 -1.26 5.82 25.42
N ALA A 306 -0.59 6.33 26.46
CA ALA A 306 -0.80 5.92 27.85
C ALA A 306 -2.21 6.25 28.35
N HIS A 307 -2.74 7.41 27.96
CA HIS A 307 -4.09 7.82 28.36
C HIS A 307 -5.19 6.92 27.78
N PHE A 308 -5.05 6.51 26.52
CA PHE A 308 -6.04 5.66 25.85
C PHE A 308 -5.69 4.18 25.90
N GLY A 309 -4.41 3.81 26.02
CA GLY A 309 -3.94 2.43 26.13
C GLY A 309 -4.33 1.75 27.45
N ALA A 310 -4.54 2.52 28.51
CA ALA A 310 -5.10 2.01 29.76
C ALA A 310 -6.59 1.63 29.64
N LEU A 311 -7.27 2.11 28.57
CA LEU A 311 -8.68 1.84 28.29
C LEU A 311 -8.89 0.75 27.23
N ASP A 312 -7.85 0.40 26.47
CA ASP A 312 -7.94 -0.56 25.37
C ASP A 312 -6.58 -1.27 25.17
N GLU A 313 -6.51 -2.57 25.52
CA GLU A 313 -5.28 -3.39 25.41
C GLU A 313 -4.70 -3.46 23.97
N SER A 314 -5.45 -3.01 22.96
CA SER A 314 -5.03 -2.95 21.56
C SER A 314 -4.21 -1.70 21.19
N LEU A 315 -3.96 -0.79 22.13
CA LEU A 315 -3.39 0.56 21.92
C LEU A 315 -1.92 0.65 22.30
N ALA A 316 -1.07 -0.26 21.83
CA ALA A 316 0.38 -0.06 21.89
C ALA A 316 0.85 0.71 20.65
N ILE A 317 1.08 2.03 20.79
CA ILE A 317 1.75 2.84 19.77
C ILE A 317 3.20 3.04 20.18
N ASP A 318 4.10 2.43 19.44
CA ASP A 318 5.51 2.74 19.51
C ASP A 318 5.78 4.05 18.73
N GLY A 319 6.29 5.07 19.43
CA GLY A 319 6.70 6.34 18.82
C GLY A 319 7.71 6.15 17.68
N THR A 320 8.50 5.10 17.73
CA THR A 320 9.40 4.65 16.67
C THR A 320 8.67 4.41 15.35
N THR A 321 7.41 3.96 15.38
CA THR A 321 6.61 3.70 14.18
C THR A 321 6.24 4.99 13.46
N LEU A 322 5.94 6.07 14.18
CA LEU A 322 5.66 7.39 13.58
C LEU A 322 6.95 8.03 13.04
N HIS A 323 8.03 7.94 13.79
CA HIS A 323 9.35 8.40 13.41
C HIS A 323 9.86 7.64 12.18
N ASN A 324 9.75 6.32 12.14
CA ASN A 324 10.17 5.49 11.02
C ASN A 324 9.27 5.69 9.78
N ALA A 325 7.96 5.87 9.94
CA ALA A 325 7.07 6.21 8.82
C ALA A 325 7.44 7.57 8.19
N ILE A 326 8.08 8.46 8.96
CA ILE A 326 8.55 9.77 8.52
C ILE A 326 10.00 9.71 8.03
N HIS A 327 10.88 8.94 8.69
CA HIS A 327 12.34 8.91 8.47
C HIS A 327 12.87 7.78 7.57
N GLU A 328 12.16 6.67 7.37
CA GLU A 328 12.56 5.67 6.36
C GLU A 328 12.71 6.28 4.96
N TYR A 329 12.11 7.46 4.74
CA TYR A 329 12.27 8.26 3.53
C TYR A 329 13.52 9.17 3.53
N THR A 330 14.20 9.37 4.67
CA THR A 330 15.31 10.34 4.77
C THR A 330 16.69 9.66 4.78
N ARG A 331 16.79 8.41 5.22
CA ARG A 331 18.08 7.70 5.37
C ARG A 331 18.64 7.04 4.11
N GLN A 332 17.90 6.96 3.03
CA GLN A 332 18.41 6.43 1.73
C GLN A 332 18.98 7.50 0.80
N GLY A 333 19.42 8.64 1.31
CA GLY A 333 19.82 9.78 0.50
C GLY A 333 21.05 10.56 0.96
N SER A 334 21.92 9.96 1.76
CA SER A 334 23.22 10.56 2.08
C SER A 334 24.34 9.53 1.94
N ASP A 335 24.52 8.99 0.74
CA ASP A 335 25.78 8.44 0.27
C ASP A 335 25.77 8.57 -1.27
N HIS A 336 26.53 9.50 -1.71
CA HIS A 336 27.06 9.99 -2.99
C HIS A 336 26.58 11.37 -3.39
#